data_9662e9ed670f3c5eaeae464f59b7b637
#
_entry.id   9662e9ed670f3c5eaeae464f59b7b637
#
_cell.length_a   1.000
_cell.length_b   1.000
_cell.length_c   1.000
_cell.angle_alpha   90.00
_cell.angle_beta   90.00
_cell.angle_gamma   90.00
#
_symmetry.space_group_name_H-M   'P 1'
#
loop_
_entity.id
_entity.type
_entity.pdbx_description
1 polymer ?
#
loop_
_entity_poly.entity_id
_entity_poly.type
_entity_poly.pdbx_seq_one_letter_code
_entity_poly.pdbx_strand_id
1 'polypeptide(L)'
;MKNLQTFVIALPLLIVSSMASAVSVSGNIALTSDYIWRGMTQSAGGPAVAGGFDLSTDSGFYIGTWGSSVQFSDGTAVETTELELDVYLGYSTDIADNISLDVGYITYTYPGATDANFDEAYIGFDIYGFGISYAAGIDGAADYVSVGYGIDAGPGSFSIAYGDYENTSNDFLIGYDWGVGGDFGIGVYYYDLEMEDGAGDSGVTLTISYAP
;
A
#
# COMPACT_ATOMS: atom_id res chain seq x y z
N MET A 1 20.87 15.08 1.64
CA MET A 1 20.59 13.84 0.89
C MET A 1 19.08 13.76 0.82
N LYS A 2 18.51 13.75 -0.36
CA LYS A 2 17.07 13.81 -0.56
C LYS A 2 16.50 12.40 -0.31
N ASN A 3 15.52 12.30 0.58
CA ASN A 3 14.80 11.05 0.82
C ASN A 3 13.96 10.76 -0.42
N LEU A 4 14.30 9.70 -1.14
CA LEU A 4 13.49 9.17 -2.22
C LEU A 4 12.35 8.41 -1.56
N GLN A 5 11.13 8.92 -1.67
CA GLN A 5 9.93 8.20 -1.23
C GLN A 5 9.48 7.29 -2.37
N THR A 6 9.62 5.99 -2.18
CA THR A 6 9.13 4.99 -3.13
C THR A 6 7.63 4.85 -2.93
N PHE A 7 6.83 5.21 -3.93
CA PHE A 7 5.39 5.01 -3.91
C PHE A 7 5.06 3.60 -4.40
N VAL A 8 4.86 2.69 -3.48
CA VAL A 8 4.12 1.46 -3.76
C VAL A 8 2.67 1.72 -3.31
N ILE A 9 1.76 1.81 -4.28
CA ILE A 9 0.35 2.08 -4.03
C ILE A 9 -0.30 0.77 -3.59
N ALA A 10 -0.19 0.48 -2.34
CA ALA A 10 -1.00 -0.41 -1.52
C ALA A 10 -0.48 -0.52 -0.08
N LEU A 11 0.78 -0.13 0.19
CA LEU A 11 1.30 -0.10 1.57
C LEU A 11 2.12 1.18 1.74
N PRO A 12 1.89 2.00 2.78
CA PRO A 12 2.82 3.08 3.10
C PRO A 12 4.12 2.47 3.65
N LEU A 13 5.06 2.13 2.76
CA LEU A 13 6.40 1.71 3.16
C LEU A 13 7.21 2.98 3.47
N LEU A 14 7.18 3.41 4.72
CA LEU A 14 8.09 4.43 5.23
C LEU A 14 9.41 3.75 5.61
N ILE A 15 10.40 3.80 4.73
CA ILE A 15 11.76 3.39 5.07
C ILE A 15 12.45 4.54 5.79
N VAL A 16 12.58 4.43 7.11
CA VAL A 16 13.46 5.31 7.90
C VAL A 16 14.81 4.66 8.03
N SER A 17 15.81 5.18 7.34
CA SER A 17 17.19 4.72 7.46
C SER A 17 17.89 5.37 8.66
N SER A 18 18.18 4.61 9.71
CA SER A 18 19.19 4.97 10.71
C SER A 18 20.52 4.29 10.38
N MET A 19 21.58 5.08 10.20
CA MET A 19 22.93 4.59 9.93
C MET A 19 23.52 3.98 11.19
N ALA A 20 23.76 2.68 11.18
CA ALA A 20 24.73 1.90 11.95
C ALA A 20 24.28 0.49 12.37
N SER A 21 23.57 -0.25 11.53
CA SER A 21 23.36 -1.69 11.78
C SER A 21 23.12 -2.42 10.46
N ALA A 22 23.66 -3.60 10.31
CA ALA A 22 23.41 -4.46 9.14
C ALA A 22 21.92 -4.85 8.97
N VAL A 23 21.10 -4.55 9.97
CA VAL A 23 19.64 -4.77 9.97
C VAL A 23 18.96 -3.58 10.65
N SER A 24 18.00 -2.98 9.97
CA SER A 24 17.10 -1.95 10.51
C SER A 24 15.74 -2.57 10.84
N VAL A 25 15.11 -2.07 11.90
CA VAL A 25 13.74 -2.42 12.30
C VAL A 25 12.92 -1.16 12.27
N SER A 26 11.78 -1.18 11.59
CA SER A 26 10.80 -0.11 11.61
C SER A 26 9.40 -0.66 11.90
N GLY A 27 8.49 0.23 12.24
CA GLY A 27 7.09 -0.12 12.44
C GLY A 27 6.21 1.10 12.19
N ASN A 28 4.95 0.83 11.96
CA ASN A 28 3.96 1.88 11.74
C ASN A 28 2.61 1.49 12.33
N ILE A 29 1.77 2.50 12.58
CA ILE A 29 0.36 2.33 12.89
C ILE A 29 -0.41 3.45 12.21
N ALA A 30 -1.61 3.14 11.73
CA ALA A 30 -2.50 4.11 11.11
C ALA A 30 -3.94 3.89 11.57
N LEU A 31 -4.69 4.99 11.60
CA LEU A 31 -6.14 5.01 11.73
C LEU A 31 -6.70 5.73 10.51
N THR A 32 -7.50 5.06 9.72
CA THR A 32 -8.15 5.64 8.54
C THR A 32 -9.66 5.65 8.70
N SER A 33 -10.32 6.62 8.07
CA SER A 33 -11.78 6.69 8.05
C SER A 33 -12.42 5.62 7.17
N ASP A 34 -11.66 5.09 6.19
CA ASP A 34 -12.01 3.98 5.34
C ASP A 34 -10.71 3.37 4.80
N TYR A 35 -10.57 2.05 4.80
CA TYR A 35 -9.43 1.38 4.22
C TYR A 35 -9.71 1.09 2.74
N ILE A 36 -8.99 1.78 1.87
CA ILE A 36 -9.10 1.63 0.41
C ILE A 36 -7.89 0.87 -0.12
N TRP A 37 -8.15 -0.24 -0.82
CA TRP A 37 -7.15 -1.03 -1.51
C TRP A 37 -7.54 -1.16 -2.99
N ARG A 38 -6.69 -0.67 -3.90
CA ARG A 38 -6.97 -0.64 -5.35
C ARG A 38 -8.36 -0.07 -5.67
N GLY A 39 -8.68 1.08 -5.05
CA GLY A 39 -9.98 1.75 -5.19
C GLY A 39 -11.14 1.11 -4.40
N MET A 40 -11.00 -0.09 -3.90
CA MET A 40 -12.05 -0.83 -3.19
C MET A 40 -11.99 -0.63 -1.69
N THR A 41 -13.15 -0.31 -1.06
CA THR A 41 -13.23 -0.30 0.40
C THR A 41 -13.05 -1.71 0.97
N GLN A 42 -12.15 -1.83 1.95
CA GLN A 42 -11.90 -3.07 2.69
C GLN A 42 -12.59 -3.05 4.07
N SER A 43 -13.10 -1.91 4.49
CA SER A 43 -13.75 -1.71 5.79
C SER A 43 -15.22 -1.31 5.68
N ALA A 44 -15.85 -1.58 4.52
CA ALA A 44 -17.26 -1.28 4.23
C ALA A 44 -17.62 0.21 4.47
N GLY A 45 -16.73 1.13 4.13
CA GLY A 45 -16.88 2.57 4.34
C GLY A 45 -16.73 3.03 5.79
N GLY A 46 -16.25 2.14 6.66
CA GLY A 46 -16.03 2.40 8.08
C GLY A 46 -14.56 2.58 8.45
N PRO A 47 -14.27 3.04 9.69
CA PRO A 47 -12.89 3.25 10.12
C PRO A 47 -12.13 1.93 10.28
N ALA A 48 -10.84 1.96 9.92
CA ALA A 48 -9.93 0.85 10.09
C ALA A 48 -8.66 1.25 10.85
N VAL A 49 -8.10 0.30 11.59
CA VAL A 49 -6.80 0.40 12.25
C VAL A 49 -5.85 -0.54 11.54
N ALA A 50 -4.70 -0.02 11.13
CA ALA A 50 -3.68 -0.79 10.44
C ALA A 50 -2.30 -0.57 11.06
N GLY A 51 -1.38 -1.49 10.84
CA GLY A 51 0.01 -1.32 11.24
C GLY A 51 0.88 -2.50 10.87
N GLY A 52 2.19 -2.30 10.93
CA GLY A 52 3.14 -3.32 10.51
C GLY A 52 4.52 -3.15 11.10
N PHE A 53 5.37 -4.12 10.80
CA PHE A 53 6.79 -4.13 11.16
C PHE A 53 7.62 -4.60 9.97
N ASP A 54 8.76 -3.96 9.78
CA ASP A 54 9.71 -4.26 8.74
C ASP A 54 11.10 -4.52 9.32
N LEU A 55 11.78 -5.46 8.71
CA LEU A 55 13.21 -5.69 8.85
C LEU A 55 13.86 -5.45 7.49
N SER A 56 14.86 -4.59 7.42
CA SER A 56 15.60 -4.32 6.19
C SER A 56 17.11 -4.40 6.43
N THR A 57 17.85 -4.68 5.37
CA THR A 57 19.31 -4.76 5.37
C THR A 57 19.93 -3.69 4.50
N ASP A 58 21.16 -3.30 4.78
CA ASP A 58 21.93 -2.35 3.94
C ASP A 58 22.14 -2.87 2.51
N SER A 59 22.01 -4.17 2.29
CA SER A 59 22.13 -4.78 0.96
C SER A 59 20.85 -4.74 0.14
N GLY A 60 19.73 -4.22 0.70
CA GLY A 60 18.46 -4.05 0.02
C GLY A 60 17.42 -5.14 0.27
N PHE A 61 17.76 -6.24 0.94
CA PHE A 61 16.76 -7.25 1.31
C PHE A 61 15.87 -6.74 2.45
N TYR A 62 14.58 -7.06 2.36
CA TYR A 62 13.61 -6.78 3.39
C TYR A 62 12.61 -7.93 3.57
N ILE A 63 12.02 -7.99 4.76
CA ILE A 63 10.87 -8.82 5.11
C ILE A 63 10.01 -8.01 6.07
N GLY A 64 8.71 -8.11 5.93
CA GLY A 64 7.78 -7.41 6.80
C GLY A 64 6.47 -8.15 6.99
N THR A 65 5.68 -7.60 7.89
CA THR A 65 4.29 -8.00 8.12
C THR A 65 3.46 -6.73 8.31
N TRP A 66 2.26 -6.77 7.79
CA TRP A 66 1.28 -5.71 7.96
C TRP A 66 -0.07 -6.32 8.26
N GLY A 67 -0.98 -5.57 8.83
CA GLY A 67 -2.33 -6.00 9.05
C GLY A 67 -3.27 -4.84 9.26
N SER A 68 -4.55 -5.07 8.98
CA SER A 68 -5.62 -4.11 9.16
C SER A 68 -6.90 -4.78 9.63
N SER A 69 -7.70 -4.03 10.35
CA SER A 69 -9.09 -4.41 10.50
C SER A 69 -9.81 -4.25 9.17
N VAL A 70 -10.57 -5.28 8.77
CA VAL A 70 -11.37 -5.29 7.55
C VAL A 70 -12.81 -5.67 7.85
N GLN A 71 -13.72 -5.36 6.94
CA GLN A 71 -15.11 -5.77 7.03
C GLN A 71 -15.62 -6.08 5.62
N PHE A 72 -15.61 -7.35 5.26
CA PHE A 72 -16.23 -7.79 4.01
C PHE A 72 -17.69 -8.12 4.27
N SER A 73 -18.58 -7.52 3.48
CA SER A 73 -20.03 -7.76 3.53
C SER A 73 -20.51 -8.07 2.13
N ASP A 74 -20.64 -9.34 1.82
CA ASP A 74 -21.30 -9.79 0.59
C ASP A 74 -22.82 -9.95 0.73
N GLY A 75 -23.37 -9.64 1.91
CA GLY A 75 -24.79 -9.78 2.20
C GLY A 75 -25.27 -11.23 2.39
N THR A 76 -24.38 -12.21 2.26
CA THR A 76 -24.63 -13.63 2.54
C THR A 76 -23.77 -14.07 3.71
N ALA A 77 -24.32 -14.08 4.89
CA ALA A 77 -23.62 -14.27 6.18
C ALA A 77 -22.97 -15.65 6.35
N VAL A 78 -21.93 -15.98 5.60
CA VAL A 78 -21.24 -17.27 5.75
C VAL A 78 -19.79 -17.15 6.21
N GLU A 79 -19.03 -16.14 5.82
CA GLU A 79 -17.69 -15.93 6.34
C GLU A 79 -17.42 -14.44 6.54
N THR A 80 -17.28 -14.02 7.79
CA THR A 80 -16.87 -12.66 8.13
C THR A 80 -15.43 -12.69 8.57
N THR A 81 -14.55 -12.06 7.82
CA THR A 81 -13.24 -11.72 8.34
C THR A 81 -13.26 -10.31 8.90
N GLU A 82 -12.59 -10.12 10.02
CA GLU A 82 -12.41 -8.82 10.67
C GLU A 82 -10.95 -8.38 10.62
N LEU A 83 -10.07 -9.20 10.03
CA LEU A 83 -8.63 -8.99 10.04
C LEU A 83 -8.01 -9.42 8.71
N GLU A 84 -7.15 -8.57 8.16
CA GLU A 84 -6.18 -8.85 7.11
C GLU A 84 -4.79 -8.95 7.73
N LEU A 85 -4.03 -9.96 7.36
CA LEU A 85 -2.63 -10.14 7.76
C LEU A 85 -1.79 -10.47 6.54
N ASP A 86 -0.78 -9.66 6.29
CA ASP A 86 0.14 -9.80 5.18
C ASP A 86 1.53 -10.13 5.69
N VAL A 87 2.22 -10.98 4.94
CA VAL A 87 3.64 -11.23 5.09
C VAL A 87 4.30 -11.03 3.73
N TYR A 88 5.34 -10.24 3.69
CA TYR A 88 6.03 -9.93 2.45
C TYR A 88 7.55 -9.98 2.62
N LEU A 89 8.24 -10.22 1.52
CA LEU A 89 9.69 -10.18 1.43
C LEU A 89 10.10 -9.69 0.05
N GLY A 90 11.26 -9.05 -0.02
CA GLY A 90 11.72 -8.53 -1.29
C GLY A 90 13.13 -8.01 -1.28
N TYR A 91 13.46 -7.38 -2.39
CA TYR A 91 14.75 -6.73 -2.61
C TYR A 91 14.54 -5.40 -3.33
N SER A 92 15.02 -4.32 -2.72
CA SER A 92 14.96 -2.96 -3.29
C SER A 92 16.37 -2.39 -3.44
N THR A 93 16.65 -1.74 -4.56
CA THR A 93 17.96 -1.14 -4.83
C THR A 93 17.86 0.02 -5.82
N ASP A 94 18.75 0.99 -5.67
CA ASP A 94 18.99 2.00 -6.70
C ASP A 94 19.79 1.38 -7.85
N ILE A 95 19.27 1.43 -9.06
CA ILE A 95 19.93 0.93 -10.27
C ILE A 95 20.61 2.05 -11.07
N ALA A 96 20.21 3.30 -10.85
CA ALA A 96 20.85 4.52 -11.33
C ALA A 96 20.44 5.73 -10.47
N ASP A 97 21.01 6.91 -10.75
CA ASP A 97 20.58 8.15 -10.10
C ASP A 97 19.09 8.41 -10.34
N ASN A 98 18.29 8.50 -9.27
CA ASN A 98 16.83 8.67 -9.28
C ASN A 98 16.05 7.55 -10.01
N ILE A 99 16.62 6.35 -10.10
CA ILE A 99 15.95 5.17 -10.60
C ILE A 99 16.15 4.03 -9.60
N SER A 100 15.07 3.56 -9.00
CA SER A 100 15.07 2.41 -8.11
C SER A 100 14.23 1.26 -8.66
N LEU A 101 14.59 0.06 -8.25
CA LEU A 101 13.91 -1.19 -8.54
C LEU A 101 13.48 -1.81 -7.21
N ASP A 102 12.28 -2.35 -7.17
CA ASP A 102 11.77 -3.19 -6.10
C ASP A 102 11.18 -4.48 -6.69
N VAL A 103 11.53 -5.62 -6.13
CA VAL A 103 10.96 -6.92 -6.49
C VAL A 103 10.64 -7.69 -5.23
N GLY A 104 9.51 -8.36 -5.19
CA GLY A 104 9.14 -9.09 -3.99
C GLY A 104 7.96 -10.04 -4.18
N TYR A 105 7.55 -10.57 -3.06
CA TYR A 105 6.44 -11.50 -2.92
C TYR A 105 5.65 -11.12 -1.66
N ILE A 106 4.34 -11.20 -1.76
CA ILE A 106 3.42 -10.91 -0.66
C ILE A 106 2.35 -11.99 -0.62
N THR A 107 1.97 -12.40 0.59
CA THR A 107 0.80 -13.24 0.86
C THR A 107 -0.21 -12.43 1.67
N TYR A 108 -1.42 -12.38 1.20
CA TYR A 108 -2.57 -11.78 1.87
C TYR A 108 -3.37 -12.87 2.56
N THR A 109 -3.60 -12.73 3.85
CA THR A 109 -4.28 -13.74 4.65
C THR A 109 -5.45 -13.13 5.40
N TYR A 110 -6.59 -13.78 5.31
CA TYR A 110 -7.84 -13.35 5.96
C TYR A 110 -8.31 -14.42 6.95
N PRO A 111 -7.89 -14.34 8.23
CA PRO A 111 -8.31 -15.30 9.26
C PRO A 111 -9.83 -15.36 9.38
N GLY A 112 -10.40 -16.56 9.18
CA GLY A 112 -11.87 -16.77 9.17
C GLY A 112 -12.50 -16.73 7.77
N ALA A 113 -11.77 -16.28 6.73
CA ALA A 113 -12.20 -16.30 5.34
C ALA A 113 -11.06 -16.79 4.43
N THR A 114 -10.59 -18.01 4.67
CA THR A 114 -9.37 -18.54 4.02
C THR A 114 -9.47 -18.68 2.50
N ASP A 115 -10.69 -18.75 1.95
CA ASP A 115 -10.92 -18.75 0.51
C ASP A 115 -10.63 -17.38 -0.14
N ALA A 116 -10.52 -16.32 0.67
CA ALA A 116 -10.08 -14.99 0.22
C ALA A 116 -8.55 -14.80 0.23
N ASN A 117 -7.79 -15.77 0.75
CA ASN A 117 -6.33 -15.68 0.75
C ASN A 117 -5.79 -15.74 -0.68
N PHE A 118 -4.77 -14.94 -0.96
CA PHE A 118 -4.07 -14.96 -2.24
C PHE A 118 -2.64 -14.46 -2.09
N ASP A 119 -1.84 -14.70 -3.12
CA ASP A 119 -0.44 -14.33 -3.18
C ASP A 119 -0.14 -13.54 -4.45
N GLU A 120 0.85 -12.66 -4.36
CA GLU A 120 1.35 -11.91 -5.52
C GLU A 120 2.89 -11.89 -5.53
N ALA A 121 3.45 -11.96 -6.74
CA ALA A 121 4.83 -11.57 -7.00
C ALA A 121 4.84 -10.21 -7.69
N TYR A 122 5.66 -9.28 -7.24
CA TYR A 122 5.63 -7.93 -7.78
C TYR A 122 7.00 -7.43 -8.24
N ILE A 123 6.95 -6.48 -9.17
CA ILE A 123 8.07 -5.66 -9.60
C ILE A 123 7.62 -4.21 -9.71
N GLY A 124 8.44 -3.30 -9.19
CA GLY A 124 8.20 -1.87 -9.24
C GLY A 124 9.46 -1.11 -9.64
N PHE A 125 9.24 0.03 -10.26
CA PHE A 125 10.28 1.02 -10.57
C PHE A 125 9.81 2.39 -10.09
N ASP A 126 10.72 3.15 -9.49
CA ASP A 126 10.60 4.61 -9.39
C ASP A 126 11.60 5.25 -10.36
N ILE A 127 11.12 6.16 -11.18
CA ILE A 127 11.90 6.87 -12.20
C ILE A 127 11.61 8.36 -12.06
N TYR A 128 12.47 9.10 -11.33
CA TYR A 128 12.30 10.54 -11.09
C TYR A 128 10.96 10.91 -10.43
N GLY A 129 10.45 10.06 -9.53
CA GLY A 129 9.16 10.23 -8.85
C GLY A 129 7.96 9.65 -9.60
N PHE A 130 8.17 9.07 -10.80
CA PHE A 130 7.17 8.24 -11.47
C PHE A 130 7.31 6.79 -11.00
N GLY A 131 6.31 6.31 -10.27
CA GLY A 131 6.18 4.90 -9.91
C GLY A 131 5.47 4.13 -11.00
N ILE A 132 5.98 2.95 -11.33
CA ILE A 132 5.33 1.97 -12.22
C ILE A 132 5.45 0.64 -11.52
N SER A 133 4.34 -0.09 -11.36
CA SER A 133 4.37 -1.42 -10.75
C SER A 133 3.50 -2.42 -11.48
N TYR A 134 3.90 -3.68 -11.35
CA TYR A 134 3.13 -4.84 -11.79
C TYR A 134 3.15 -5.89 -10.69
N ALA A 135 1.98 -6.34 -10.27
CA ALA A 135 1.79 -7.45 -9.36
C ALA A 135 1.12 -8.59 -10.11
N ALA A 136 1.82 -9.70 -10.21
CA ALA A 136 1.32 -10.92 -10.81
C ALA A 136 0.58 -11.73 -9.76
N GLY A 137 -0.70 -11.95 -9.95
CA GLY A 137 -1.51 -12.83 -9.13
C GLY A 137 -1.08 -14.29 -9.26
N ILE A 138 -1.01 -15.00 -8.14
CA ILE A 138 -0.60 -16.40 -8.09
C ILE A 138 -1.82 -17.26 -7.79
N ASP A 139 -1.83 -18.48 -8.36
CA ASP A 139 -2.90 -19.48 -8.17
C ASP A 139 -4.31 -18.99 -8.54
N GLY A 140 -4.40 -18.07 -9.51
CA GLY A 140 -5.65 -17.59 -10.08
C GLY A 140 -6.13 -16.26 -9.53
N ALA A 141 -5.34 -15.59 -8.70
CA ALA A 141 -5.54 -14.17 -8.41
C ALA A 141 -5.29 -13.33 -9.68
N ALA A 142 -5.97 -12.21 -9.79
CA ALA A 142 -5.82 -11.32 -10.95
C ALA A 142 -4.54 -10.51 -10.86
N ASP A 143 -4.01 -10.10 -12.00
CA ASP A 143 -2.85 -9.22 -12.10
C ASP A 143 -3.24 -7.76 -11.86
N TYR A 144 -2.32 -6.96 -11.33
CA TYR A 144 -2.52 -5.53 -11.15
C TYR A 144 -1.36 -4.72 -11.69
N VAL A 145 -1.66 -3.72 -12.49
CA VAL A 145 -0.70 -2.73 -13.00
C VAL A 145 -1.02 -1.36 -12.43
N SER A 146 -0.03 -0.62 -11.97
CA SER A 146 -0.25 0.76 -11.56
C SER A 146 0.84 1.70 -12.05
N VAL A 147 0.45 2.97 -12.21
CA VAL A 147 1.35 4.09 -12.45
C VAL A 147 0.97 5.23 -11.54
N GLY A 148 1.97 5.90 -10.99
CA GLY A 148 1.75 7.03 -10.09
C GLY A 148 2.84 8.09 -10.21
N TYR A 149 2.57 9.24 -9.62
CA TYR A 149 3.54 10.33 -9.50
C TYR A 149 3.36 11.02 -8.16
N GLY A 150 4.50 11.30 -7.51
CA GLY A 150 4.55 12.03 -6.26
C GLY A 150 5.43 13.26 -6.36
N ILE A 151 5.02 14.35 -5.70
CA ILE A 151 5.77 15.60 -5.67
C ILE A 151 5.66 16.29 -4.31
N ASP A 152 6.80 16.73 -3.78
CA ASP A 152 6.82 17.56 -2.57
C ASP A 152 6.17 18.93 -2.84
N ALA A 153 5.21 19.32 -2.01
CA ALA A 153 4.49 20.56 -2.14
C ALA A 153 4.13 21.17 -0.77
N GLY A 154 4.75 22.29 -0.45
CA GLY A 154 4.55 22.97 0.82
C GLY A 154 5.07 22.13 2.01
N PRO A 155 4.25 21.91 3.07
CA PRO A 155 4.65 21.11 4.22
C PRO A 155 4.51 19.60 4.02
N GLY A 156 4.05 19.15 2.87
CA GLY A 156 3.74 17.76 2.58
C GLY A 156 4.01 17.39 1.13
N SER A 157 3.37 16.32 0.66
CA SER A 157 3.50 15.79 -0.69
C SER A 157 2.16 15.47 -1.32
N PHE A 158 2.00 15.79 -2.60
CA PHE A 158 0.90 15.31 -3.42
C PHE A 158 1.27 14.00 -4.08
N SER A 159 0.27 13.14 -4.21
CA SER A 159 0.33 11.91 -5.00
C SER A 159 -0.87 11.80 -5.93
N ILE A 160 -0.63 11.19 -7.09
CA ILE A 160 -1.66 10.77 -8.03
C ILE A 160 -1.32 9.38 -8.52
N ALA A 161 -2.31 8.53 -8.67
CA ALA A 161 -2.13 7.18 -9.16
C ALA A 161 -3.31 6.72 -9.99
N TYR A 162 -3.03 5.80 -10.89
CA TYR A 162 -4.00 5.04 -11.66
C TYR A 162 -3.59 3.58 -11.67
N GLY A 163 -4.56 2.69 -11.48
CA GLY A 163 -4.37 1.25 -11.50
C GLY A 163 -5.37 0.55 -12.41
N ASP A 164 -4.97 -0.62 -12.87
CA ASP A 164 -5.79 -1.55 -13.65
C ASP A 164 -5.66 -2.93 -13.00
N TYR A 165 -6.77 -3.44 -12.50
CA TYR A 165 -6.88 -4.76 -11.88
C TYR A 165 -7.58 -5.69 -12.87
N GLU A 166 -6.82 -6.59 -13.47
CA GLU A 166 -7.19 -7.43 -14.60
C GLU A 166 -8.59 -8.04 -14.46
N ASN A 167 -9.46 -7.82 -15.46
CA ASN A 167 -10.84 -8.29 -15.51
C ASN A 167 -11.69 -7.95 -14.26
N THR A 168 -11.33 -6.88 -13.54
CA THR A 168 -11.98 -6.49 -12.29
C THR A 168 -12.37 -5.03 -12.27
N SER A 169 -11.38 -4.12 -12.31
CA SER A 169 -11.63 -2.70 -12.14
C SER A 169 -10.45 -1.83 -12.57
N ASN A 170 -10.75 -0.55 -12.76
CA ASN A 170 -9.73 0.51 -12.78
C ASN A 170 -9.90 1.39 -11.55
N ASP A 171 -8.82 1.88 -11.01
CA ASP A 171 -8.85 2.80 -9.89
C ASP A 171 -8.01 4.05 -10.13
N PHE A 172 -8.41 5.12 -9.46
CA PHE A 172 -7.72 6.39 -9.49
C PHE A 172 -7.63 6.96 -8.08
N LEU A 173 -6.48 7.52 -7.73
CA LEU A 173 -6.24 8.10 -6.42
C LEU A 173 -5.53 9.45 -6.55
N ILE A 174 -5.98 10.43 -5.77
CA ILE A 174 -5.24 11.66 -5.49
C ILE A 174 -5.09 11.79 -3.98
N GLY A 175 -3.85 12.01 -3.51
CA GLY A 175 -3.54 12.15 -2.11
C GLY A 175 -2.77 13.41 -1.77
N TYR A 176 -2.86 13.83 -0.52
CA TYR A 176 -1.98 14.79 0.09
C TYR A 176 -1.63 14.36 1.51
N ASP A 177 -0.34 14.20 1.77
CA ASP A 177 0.21 13.80 3.05
C ASP A 177 1.08 14.90 3.63
N TRP A 178 0.99 15.12 4.95
CA TRP A 178 1.90 16.06 5.64
C TRP A 178 2.21 15.62 7.07
N GLY A 179 3.44 15.89 7.49
CA GLY A 179 3.87 15.69 8.87
C GLY A 179 3.33 16.78 9.79
N VAL A 180 2.74 16.38 10.92
CA VAL A 180 2.19 17.31 11.91
C VAL A 180 3.08 17.48 13.14
N GLY A 181 4.28 16.85 13.13
CA GLY A 181 5.30 16.92 14.17
C GLY A 181 5.46 15.64 14.97
N GLY A 182 6.67 15.41 15.47
CA GLY A 182 7.06 14.07 15.92
C GLY A 182 6.88 13.11 14.73
N ASP A 183 6.75 11.88 14.92
CA ASP A 183 6.61 10.89 13.84
C ASP A 183 5.13 10.70 13.38
N PHE A 184 4.30 11.75 13.56
CA PHE A 184 2.89 11.74 13.16
C PHE A 184 2.68 12.36 11.79
N GLY A 185 1.82 11.71 10.98
CA GLY A 185 1.35 12.17 9.69
C GLY A 185 -0.17 12.25 9.60
N ILE A 186 -0.64 13.09 8.68
CA ILE A 186 -2.05 13.12 8.27
C ILE A 186 -2.09 13.02 6.75
N GLY A 187 -2.96 12.15 6.22
CA GLY A 187 -3.22 11.99 4.80
C GLY A 187 -4.69 12.23 4.48
N VAL A 188 -4.95 12.86 3.34
CA VAL A 188 -6.28 12.99 2.76
C VAL A 188 -6.22 12.48 1.34
N TYR A 189 -7.13 11.55 0.99
CA TYR A 189 -7.12 10.89 -0.31
C TYR A 189 -8.52 10.89 -0.90
N TYR A 190 -8.62 11.29 -2.16
CA TYR A 190 -9.76 11.01 -3.00
C TYR A 190 -9.48 9.74 -3.78
N TYR A 191 -10.42 8.83 -3.82
CA TYR A 191 -10.39 7.62 -4.65
C TYR A 191 -11.59 7.58 -5.58
N ASP A 192 -11.42 6.90 -6.70
CA ASP A 192 -12.45 6.60 -7.69
C ASP A 192 -12.21 5.19 -8.22
N LEU A 193 -13.26 4.40 -8.28
CA LEU A 193 -13.26 3.01 -8.71
C LEU A 193 -14.28 2.84 -9.84
N GLU A 194 -13.86 2.24 -10.93
CA GLU A 194 -14.73 1.81 -12.02
C GLU A 194 -14.59 0.29 -12.23
N MET A 195 -15.65 -0.46 -11.92
CA MET A 195 -15.70 -1.90 -12.13
C MET A 195 -15.99 -2.21 -13.60
N GLU A 196 -15.54 -3.36 -14.11
CA GLU A 196 -15.79 -3.77 -15.50
C GLU A 196 -17.29 -3.90 -15.85
N ASP A 197 -18.15 -4.20 -14.88
CA ASP A 197 -19.60 -4.27 -15.06
C ASP A 197 -20.29 -2.90 -15.09
N GLY A 198 -19.52 -1.82 -14.95
CA GLY A 198 -19.97 -0.42 -14.93
C GLY A 198 -20.45 0.04 -13.55
N ALA A 199 -20.34 -0.78 -12.51
CA ALA A 199 -20.47 -0.28 -11.15
C ALA A 199 -19.26 0.60 -10.78
N GLY A 200 -19.44 1.50 -9.85
CA GLY A 200 -18.36 2.37 -9.40
C GLY A 200 -18.58 2.85 -7.98
N ASP A 201 -17.50 3.28 -7.35
CA ASP A 201 -17.50 3.93 -6.05
C ASP A 201 -16.46 5.03 -6.03
N SER A 202 -16.71 6.08 -5.26
CA SER A 202 -15.73 7.15 -5.08
C SER A 202 -15.94 7.85 -3.75
N GLY A 203 -14.88 8.34 -3.17
CA GLY A 203 -14.96 8.98 -1.88
C GLY A 203 -13.69 9.70 -1.46
N VAL A 204 -13.72 10.16 -0.22
CA VAL A 204 -12.57 10.77 0.44
C VAL A 204 -12.29 10.04 1.73
N THR A 205 -11.05 9.63 1.92
CA THR A 205 -10.59 9.03 3.17
C THR A 205 -9.57 9.93 3.86
N LEU A 206 -9.58 9.90 5.18
CA LEU A 206 -8.67 10.61 6.07
C LEU A 206 -7.87 9.57 6.87
N THR A 207 -6.55 9.72 6.89
CA THR A 207 -5.65 8.84 7.64
C THR A 207 -4.81 9.66 8.63
N ILE A 208 -4.66 9.14 9.84
CA ILE A 208 -3.68 9.61 10.82
C ILE A 208 -2.70 8.46 11.01
N SER A 209 -1.42 8.74 10.89
CA SER A 209 -0.35 7.74 11.00
C SER A 209 0.70 8.12 12.03
N TYR A 210 1.38 7.10 12.54
CA TYR A 210 2.56 7.24 13.38
C TYR A 210 3.61 6.21 12.93
N ALA A 211 4.82 6.68 12.66
CA ALA A 211 5.94 5.85 12.21
C ALA A 211 7.23 6.39 12.85
N PRO A 212 7.67 5.82 14.01
CA PRO A 212 8.84 6.25 14.78
C PRO A 212 10.17 5.91 14.12
#